data_b7fb005c4c5ee6e2bd4d04983abddfd9
#
_entry.id   b7fb005c4c5ee6e2bd4d04983abddfd9
#
_cell.length_a   1.000
_cell.length_b   1.000
_cell.length_c   1.000
_cell.angle_alpha   90.00
_cell.angle_beta   90.00
_cell.angle_gamma   90.00
#
_symmetry.space_group_name_H-M   'P 1'
#
loop_
_entity.id
_entity.type
_entity.pdbx_description
1 polymer ?
#
loop_
_entity_poly.entity_id
_entity_poly.type
_entity_poly.pdbx_seq_one_letter_code
_entity_poly.pdbx_strand_id
1 'polypeptide(L)'
;EYAGLAGGDSNGNGSLMRILPVCIYLKYLQEECGLKDVTCLEIVHKMSALTHAHLRSKMSCGIYFYCVRELAKRNKPLEELLQNAVDLSFAFYEKNNDSKKELEHFSRIRNMEKLRKILAEQINSGGYVIESIEAALWCLLNTSDFKDCVLKAVNLGHDTDTTAAIAGGLAGIYYGYKSIPEHWLEIIIRR
;
A
#
# COMPACT_ATOMS: atom_id res chain seq x y z
N GLU A 1 11.59 23.24 -0.66
CA GLU A 1 12.31 22.07 -1.26
C GLU A 1 12.08 20.83 -0.39
N TYR A 2 11.86 19.69 -1.02
CA TYR A 2 11.75 18.40 -0.32
C TYR A 2 13.14 17.76 -0.29
N ALA A 3 13.50 17.11 0.83
CA ALA A 3 14.80 16.46 0.99
C ALA A 3 14.94 15.17 0.17
N GLY A 4 13.82 14.57 -0.21
CA GLY A 4 13.79 13.31 -0.96
C GLY A 4 14.29 13.47 -2.39
N LEU A 5 15.06 12.49 -2.85
CA LEU A 5 15.52 12.41 -4.22
C LEU A 5 14.36 12.12 -5.18
N ALA A 6 14.41 12.74 -6.38
CA ALA A 6 13.37 12.65 -7.41
C ALA A 6 13.86 12.02 -8.73
N GLY A 7 15.11 11.53 -8.78
CA GLY A 7 15.68 10.91 -9.97
C GLY A 7 15.01 9.57 -10.33
N GLY A 8 15.18 9.13 -11.58
CA GLY A 8 14.59 7.88 -12.08
C GLY A 8 14.98 6.64 -11.27
N ASP A 9 16.14 6.64 -10.63
CA ASP A 9 16.64 5.56 -9.77
C ASP A 9 16.25 5.72 -8.31
N SER A 10 15.46 6.77 -7.94
CA SER A 10 15.08 7.10 -6.56
C SER A 10 13.67 6.58 -6.22
N ASN A 11 13.35 5.37 -6.64
CA ASN A 11 12.03 4.73 -6.51
C ASN A 11 12.02 3.61 -5.45
N GLY A 12 12.74 3.78 -4.35
CA GLY A 12 12.72 2.86 -3.23
C GLY A 12 11.38 2.86 -2.48
N ASN A 13 11.12 1.80 -1.75
CA ASN A 13 9.89 1.56 -0.99
C ASN A 13 9.88 2.20 0.41
N GLY A 14 10.95 2.88 0.82
CA GLY A 14 11.09 3.41 2.19
C GLY A 14 10.03 4.43 2.62
N SER A 15 9.39 5.14 1.68
CA SER A 15 8.23 5.98 2.02
C SER A 15 6.95 5.16 2.18
N LEU A 16 6.77 4.10 1.37
CA LEU A 16 5.59 3.24 1.39
C LEU A 16 5.48 2.45 2.69
N MET A 17 6.58 1.86 3.18
CA MET A 17 6.59 1.05 4.40
C MET A 17 6.18 1.81 5.68
N ARG A 18 6.28 3.14 5.68
CA ARG A 18 5.99 3.98 6.86
C ARG A 18 4.76 4.88 6.72
N ILE A 19 4.04 4.83 5.58
CA ILE A 19 2.94 5.77 5.31
C ILE A 19 1.64 5.43 6.04
N LEU A 20 1.46 4.18 6.53
CA LEU A 20 0.23 3.70 7.13
C LEU A 20 -0.35 4.61 8.23
N PRO A 21 0.42 5.11 9.22
CA PRO A 21 -0.14 5.99 10.25
C PRO A 21 -0.76 7.27 9.67
N VAL A 22 -0.14 7.82 8.63
CA VAL A 22 -0.67 9.01 7.91
C VAL A 22 -1.97 8.64 7.20
N CYS A 23 -2.03 7.49 6.55
CA CYS A 23 -3.25 7.02 5.86
C CYS A 23 -4.43 6.84 6.84
N ILE A 24 -4.18 6.25 8.01
CA ILE A 24 -5.20 6.07 9.06
C ILE A 24 -5.70 7.44 9.55
N TYR A 25 -4.79 8.36 9.84
CA TYR A 25 -5.13 9.70 10.31
C TYR A 25 -5.94 10.49 9.26
N LEU A 26 -5.56 10.45 8.00
CA LEU A 26 -6.27 11.13 6.93
C LEU A 26 -7.66 10.52 6.69
N LYS A 27 -7.79 9.19 6.77
CA LYS A 27 -9.10 8.53 6.73
C LYS A 27 -10.01 9.06 7.85
N TYR A 28 -9.50 9.14 9.07
CA TYR A 28 -10.24 9.70 10.20
C TYR A 28 -10.67 11.15 9.91
N LEU A 29 -9.78 12.00 9.41
CA LEU A 29 -10.13 13.39 9.06
C LEU A 29 -11.15 13.48 7.91
N GLN A 30 -11.16 12.54 6.98
CA GLN A 30 -12.19 12.48 5.95
C GLN A 30 -13.58 12.21 6.56
N GLU A 31 -13.67 11.31 7.53
CA GLU A 31 -14.92 10.93 8.19
C GLU A 31 -15.44 12.03 9.11
N GLU A 32 -14.58 12.64 9.93
CA GLU A 32 -14.97 13.63 10.93
C GLU A 32 -15.09 15.05 10.38
N CYS A 33 -14.22 15.42 9.42
CA CYS A 33 -14.07 16.79 8.93
C CYS A 33 -14.40 16.97 7.46
N GLY A 34 -14.78 15.90 6.74
CA GLY A 34 -15.09 15.98 5.32
C GLY A 34 -13.89 16.34 4.43
N LEU A 35 -12.66 15.98 4.83
CA LEU A 35 -11.46 16.32 4.09
C LEU A 35 -11.51 15.71 2.67
N LYS A 36 -11.23 16.52 1.65
CA LYS A 36 -11.30 16.07 0.25
C LYS A 36 -10.12 15.15 -0.13
N ASP A 37 -10.36 14.22 -1.04
CA ASP A 37 -9.33 13.30 -1.57
C ASP A 37 -8.08 14.03 -2.07
N VAL A 38 -8.26 15.14 -2.80
CA VAL A 38 -7.16 15.96 -3.30
C VAL A 38 -6.23 16.40 -2.14
N THR A 39 -6.79 16.93 -1.07
CA THR A 39 -6.01 17.38 0.10
C THR A 39 -5.33 16.21 0.80
N CYS A 40 -6.00 15.08 0.94
CA CYS A 40 -5.40 13.86 1.51
C CYS A 40 -4.19 13.40 0.70
N LEU A 41 -4.34 13.33 -0.63
CA LEU A 41 -3.26 12.89 -1.49
C LEU A 41 -2.10 13.88 -1.55
N GLU A 42 -2.36 15.19 -1.50
CA GLU A 42 -1.29 16.19 -1.35
C GLU A 42 -0.47 15.96 -0.08
N ILE A 43 -1.11 15.66 1.05
CA ILE A 43 -0.42 15.35 2.30
C ILE A 43 0.37 14.05 2.18
N VAL A 44 -0.22 12.97 1.64
CA VAL A 44 0.45 11.70 1.40
C VAL A 44 1.69 11.88 0.51
N HIS A 45 1.56 12.64 -0.58
CA HIS A 45 2.67 12.92 -1.48
C HIS A 45 3.79 13.75 -0.81
N LYS A 46 3.43 14.74 0.02
CA LYS A 46 4.39 15.52 0.80
C LYS A 46 5.14 14.65 1.81
N MET A 47 4.43 13.75 2.48
CA MET A 47 5.04 12.80 3.44
C MET A 47 5.98 11.80 2.76
N SER A 48 5.62 11.31 1.56
CA SER A 48 6.54 10.51 0.75
C SER A 48 7.78 11.31 0.36
N ALA A 49 7.59 12.54 -0.11
CA ALA A 49 8.64 13.41 -0.62
C ALA A 49 9.67 13.86 0.41
N LEU A 50 9.43 13.68 1.71
CA LEU A 50 10.45 13.91 2.74
C LEU A 50 11.71 13.05 2.51
N THR A 51 11.56 11.86 1.92
CA THR A 51 12.68 10.95 1.64
C THR A 51 12.67 10.41 0.20
N HIS A 52 11.48 10.27 -0.42
CA HIS A 52 11.30 9.68 -1.76
C HIS A 52 10.36 10.59 -2.56
N ALA A 53 10.95 11.53 -3.31
CA ALA A 53 10.18 12.55 -4.02
C ALA A 53 9.82 12.16 -5.47
N HIS A 54 10.28 11.01 -5.96
CA HIS A 54 9.90 10.54 -7.30
C HIS A 54 8.39 10.25 -7.37
N LEU A 55 7.80 10.47 -8.54
CA LEU A 55 6.35 10.39 -8.73
C LEU A 55 5.80 8.98 -8.45
N ARG A 56 6.51 7.91 -8.83
CA ARG A 56 6.13 6.52 -8.54
C ARG A 56 5.99 6.24 -7.05
N SER A 57 6.95 6.73 -6.24
CA SER A 57 6.90 6.56 -4.77
C SER A 57 5.70 7.30 -4.16
N LYS A 58 5.42 8.52 -4.63
CA LYS A 58 4.24 9.30 -4.22
C LYS A 58 2.94 8.59 -4.61
N MET A 59 2.85 8.10 -5.86
CA MET A 59 1.68 7.39 -6.37
C MET A 59 1.44 6.08 -5.63
N SER A 60 2.50 5.30 -5.34
CA SER A 60 2.39 4.08 -4.53
C SER A 60 1.81 4.37 -3.15
N CYS A 61 2.27 5.43 -2.47
CA CYS A 61 1.71 5.88 -1.20
C CYS A 61 0.23 6.30 -1.33
N GLY A 62 -0.13 6.97 -2.43
CA GLY A 62 -1.52 7.36 -2.69
C GLY A 62 -2.44 6.17 -3.00
N ILE A 63 -1.98 5.19 -3.77
CA ILE A 63 -2.71 3.93 -4.01
C ILE A 63 -2.91 3.19 -2.67
N TYR A 64 -1.86 3.12 -1.85
CA TYR A 64 -1.92 2.53 -0.52
C TYR A 64 -2.94 3.24 0.40
N PHE A 65 -3.01 4.57 0.35
CA PHE A 65 -4.03 5.35 1.06
C PHE A 65 -5.46 4.94 0.65
N TYR A 66 -5.73 4.80 -0.66
CA TYR A 66 -7.02 4.33 -1.12
C TYR A 66 -7.30 2.90 -0.66
N CYS A 67 -6.30 2.01 -0.66
CA CYS A 67 -6.44 0.65 -0.12
C CYS A 67 -6.82 0.66 1.37
N VAL A 68 -6.13 1.45 2.20
CA VAL A 68 -6.44 1.60 3.64
C VAL A 68 -7.88 2.09 3.83
N ARG A 69 -8.31 3.09 3.07
CA ARG A 69 -9.65 3.66 3.14
C ARG A 69 -10.74 2.66 2.77
N GLU A 70 -10.58 1.95 1.66
CA GLU A 70 -11.58 1.00 1.20
C GLU A 70 -11.64 -0.25 2.09
N LEU A 71 -10.49 -0.80 2.48
CA LEU A 71 -10.40 -1.97 3.36
C LEU A 71 -11.02 -1.70 4.75
N ALA A 72 -10.88 -0.49 5.26
CA ALA A 72 -11.46 -0.13 6.56
C ALA A 72 -13.00 -0.16 6.59
N LYS A 73 -13.67 -0.09 5.44
CA LYS A 73 -15.13 -0.20 5.34
C LYS A 73 -15.65 -1.59 5.69
N ARG A 74 -14.91 -2.65 5.39
CA ARG A 74 -15.24 -4.07 5.67
C ARG A 74 -16.65 -4.50 5.24
N ASN A 75 -17.25 -3.82 4.28
CA ASN A 75 -18.65 -3.99 3.87
C ASN A 75 -18.81 -4.83 2.58
N LYS A 76 -17.71 -5.32 2.04
CA LYS A 76 -17.63 -6.11 0.81
C LYS A 76 -16.50 -7.13 0.89
N PRO A 77 -16.46 -8.13 -0.02
CA PRO A 77 -15.33 -9.04 -0.15
C PRO A 77 -14.02 -8.30 -0.37
N LEU A 78 -12.91 -8.84 0.16
CA LEU A 78 -11.58 -8.25 0.10
C LEU A 78 -11.17 -7.80 -1.31
N GLU A 79 -11.33 -8.69 -2.29
CA GLU A 79 -10.95 -8.45 -3.68
C GLU A 79 -11.73 -7.26 -4.28
N GLU A 80 -13.02 -7.14 -3.97
CA GLU A 80 -13.86 -6.04 -4.43
C GLU A 80 -13.45 -4.69 -3.79
N LEU A 81 -13.10 -4.69 -2.50
CA LEU A 81 -12.60 -3.48 -1.82
C LEU A 81 -11.27 -3.02 -2.41
N LEU A 82 -10.36 -3.95 -2.68
CA LEU A 82 -9.07 -3.61 -3.31
C LEU A 82 -9.26 -3.14 -4.75
N GLN A 83 -10.15 -3.77 -5.53
CA GLN A 83 -10.45 -3.31 -6.88
C GLN A 83 -11.00 -1.88 -6.87
N ASN A 84 -11.96 -1.59 -5.99
CA ASN A 84 -12.49 -0.23 -5.83
C ASN A 84 -11.40 0.78 -5.46
N ALA A 85 -10.48 0.42 -4.57
CA ALA A 85 -9.37 1.28 -4.17
C ALA A 85 -8.47 1.62 -5.35
N VAL A 86 -8.13 0.62 -6.16
CA VAL A 86 -7.29 0.79 -7.36
C VAL A 86 -8.02 1.64 -8.39
N ASP A 87 -9.29 1.36 -8.68
CA ASP A 87 -10.06 2.12 -9.65
C ASP A 87 -10.17 3.60 -9.29
N LEU A 88 -10.45 3.91 -8.01
CA LEU A 88 -10.48 5.29 -7.51
C LEU A 88 -9.13 5.98 -7.61
N SER A 89 -8.05 5.28 -7.27
CA SER A 89 -6.69 5.84 -7.35
C SER A 89 -6.27 6.12 -8.80
N PHE A 90 -6.53 5.19 -9.70
CA PHE A 90 -6.24 5.37 -11.13
C PHE A 90 -7.06 6.52 -11.72
N ALA A 91 -8.36 6.60 -11.44
CA ALA A 91 -9.20 7.70 -11.87
C ALA A 91 -8.72 9.07 -11.35
N PHE A 92 -8.08 9.11 -10.18
CA PHE A 92 -7.44 10.33 -9.68
C PHE A 92 -6.19 10.67 -10.48
N TYR A 93 -5.28 9.71 -10.68
CA TYR A 93 -3.99 9.94 -11.35
C TYR A 93 -4.11 10.14 -12.87
N GLU A 94 -5.15 9.63 -13.51
CA GLU A 94 -5.44 9.85 -14.93
C GLU A 94 -5.73 11.32 -15.26
N LYS A 95 -6.08 12.15 -14.26
CA LYS A 95 -6.40 13.59 -14.46
C LYS A 95 -5.18 14.46 -14.73
N ASN A 96 -3.99 13.98 -14.39
CA ASN A 96 -2.72 14.72 -14.60
C ASN A 96 -1.85 13.95 -15.59
N ASN A 97 -1.31 14.66 -16.59
CA ASN A 97 -0.55 14.04 -17.68
C ASN A 97 0.72 13.31 -17.21
N ASP A 98 1.40 13.81 -16.19
CA ASP A 98 2.65 13.19 -15.72
C ASP A 98 2.34 11.91 -14.94
N SER A 99 1.40 11.94 -14.00
CA SER A 99 0.97 10.75 -13.29
C SER A 99 0.31 9.71 -14.20
N LYS A 100 -0.42 10.15 -15.23
CA LYS A 100 -1.02 9.25 -16.22
C LYS A 100 0.03 8.41 -16.95
N LYS A 101 1.17 9.00 -17.33
CA LYS A 101 2.28 8.25 -17.95
C LYS A 101 2.87 7.22 -17.00
N GLU A 102 3.01 7.55 -15.72
CA GLU A 102 3.54 6.66 -14.71
C GLU A 102 2.60 5.49 -14.35
N LEU A 103 1.30 5.59 -14.66
CA LEU A 103 0.33 4.51 -14.42
C LEU A 103 0.65 3.21 -15.18
N GLU A 104 1.40 3.27 -16.28
CA GLU A 104 1.84 2.07 -17.02
C GLU A 104 2.66 1.12 -16.13
N HIS A 105 3.47 1.68 -15.23
CA HIS A 105 4.27 0.89 -14.28
C HIS A 105 3.40 0.13 -13.26
N PHE A 106 2.17 0.58 -13.04
CA PHE A 106 1.20 -0.05 -12.14
C PHE A 106 0.22 -1.00 -12.84
N SER A 107 0.48 -1.35 -14.11
CA SER A 107 -0.44 -2.14 -14.93
C SER A 107 -0.81 -3.50 -14.32
N ARG A 108 0.11 -4.15 -13.58
CA ARG A 108 -0.14 -5.47 -12.96
C ARG A 108 -1.14 -5.40 -11.81
N ILE A 109 -1.22 -4.27 -11.11
CA ILE A 109 -2.20 -4.08 -10.02
C ILE A 109 -3.53 -3.49 -10.52
N ARG A 110 -3.70 -3.24 -11.82
CA ARG A 110 -4.94 -2.68 -12.38
C ARG A 110 -6.15 -3.60 -12.21
N ASN A 111 -5.92 -4.92 -12.12
CA ASN A 111 -6.98 -5.90 -12.00
C ASN A 111 -6.65 -6.91 -10.90
N MET A 112 -7.41 -6.91 -9.83
CA MET A 112 -7.17 -7.73 -8.62
C MET A 112 -7.34 -9.23 -8.90
N GLU A 113 -8.30 -9.63 -9.74
CA GLU A 113 -8.50 -11.02 -10.13
C GLU A 113 -7.28 -11.57 -10.90
N LYS A 114 -6.73 -10.77 -11.84
CA LYS A 114 -5.52 -11.16 -12.58
C LYS A 114 -4.30 -11.18 -11.66
N LEU A 115 -4.14 -10.19 -10.80
CA LEU A 115 -3.04 -10.13 -9.82
C LEU A 115 -3.06 -11.38 -8.93
N ARG A 116 -4.21 -11.76 -8.41
CA ARG A 116 -4.38 -12.94 -7.56
C ARG A 116 -3.89 -14.24 -8.23
N LYS A 117 -4.08 -14.37 -9.55
CA LYS A 117 -3.72 -15.57 -10.34
C LYS A 117 -2.24 -15.64 -10.71
N ILE A 118 -1.45 -14.61 -10.45
CA ILE A 118 -0.01 -14.62 -10.71
C ILE A 118 0.67 -15.65 -9.81
N LEU A 119 1.59 -16.43 -10.38
CA LEU A 119 2.36 -17.42 -9.62
C LEU A 119 3.38 -16.73 -8.69
N ALA A 120 3.63 -17.33 -7.54
CA ALA A 120 4.54 -16.77 -6.52
C ALA A 120 5.93 -16.43 -7.09
N GLU A 121 6.45 -17.27 -7.97
CA GLU A 121 7.76 -17.12 -8.60
C GLU A 121 7.84 -15.91 -9.55
N GLN A 122 6.70 -15.32 -9.90
CA GLN A 122 6.58 -14.14 -10.76
C GLN A 122 6.35 -12.85 -9.96
N ILE A 123 6.24 -12.94 -8.65
CA ILE A 123 6.10 -11.80 -7.74
C ILE A 123 7.48 -11.39 -7.27
N ASN A 124 7.90 -10.20 -7.65
CA ASN A 124 9.11 -9.61 -7.13
C ASN A 124 8.84 -8.92 -5.79
N SER A 125 9.77 -9.03 -4.85
CA SER A 125 9.70 -8.43 -3.51
C SER A 125 10.98 -7.67 -3.16
N GLY A 126 11.57 -7.01 -4.15
CA GLY A 126 12.75 -6.17 -3.97
C GLY A 126 12.42 -4.80 -3.37
N GLY A 127 13.45 -3.96 -3.26
CA GLY A 127 13.32 -2.59 -2.73
C GLY A 127 12.61 -1.59 -3.66
N TYR A 128 12.21 -2.00 -4.86
CA TYR A 128 11.50 -1.13 -5.80
C TYR A 128 10.03 -0.96 -5.37
N VAL A 129 9.58 0.29 -5.27
CA VAL A 129 8.28 0.63 -4.67
C VAL A 129 7.08 -0.02 -5.38
N ILE A 130 7.14 -0.20 -6.71
CA ILE A 130 6.07 -0.84 -7.48
C ILE A 130 5.99 -2.34 -7.15
N GLU A 131 7.14 -3.02 -7.08
CA GLU A 131 7.19 -4.44 -6.69
C GLU A 131 6.68 -4.66 -5.28
N SER A 132 7.04 -3.77 -4.36
CA SER A 132 6.63 -3.87 -2.96
C SER A 132 5.11 -3.71 -2.77
N ILE A 133 4.46 -2.75 -3.46
CA ILE A 133 2.99 -2.61 -3.38
C ILE A 133 2.29 -3.78 -4.06
N GLU A 134 2.79 -4.26 -5.21
CA GLU A 134 2.26 -5.42 -5.90
C GLU A 134 2.34 -6.68 -5.03
N ALA A 135 3.52 -6.97 -4.46
CA ALA A 135 3.74 -8.11 -3.59
C ALA A 135 2.82 -8.06 -2.35
N ALA A 136 2.66 -6.90 -1.74
CA ALA A 136 1.77 -6.73 -0.58
C ALA A 136 0.30 -7.01 -0.93
N LEU A 137 -0.20 -6.48 -2.04
CA LEU A 137 -1.56 -6.73 -2.52
C LEU A 137 -1.76 -8.19 -2.89
N TRP A 138 -0.77 -8.81 -3.57
CA TRP A 138 -0.81 -10.22 -3.92
C TRP A 138 -0.84 -11.13 -2.70
N CYS A 139 -0.02 -10.85 -1.68
CA CYS A 139 -0.02 -11.61 -0.43
C CYS A 139 -1.39 -11.54 0.26
N LEU A 140 -1.97 -10.35 0.34
CA LEU A 140 -3.28 -10.16 0.96
C LEU A 140 -4.40 -10.90 0.20
N LEU A 141 -4.40 -10.87 -1.14
CA LEU A 141 -5.37 -11.56 -1.98
C LEU A 141 -5.27 -13.10 -1.92
N ASN A 142 -4.10 -13.64 -1.59
CA ASN A 142 -3.82 -15.07 -1.57
C ASN A 142 -3.72 -15.67 -0.16
N THR A 143 -4.31 -15.00 0.84
CA THR A 143 -4.39 -15.46 2.23
C THR A 143 -5.74 -15.12 2.82
N SER A 144 -6.09 -15.79 3.92
CA SER A 144 -7.39 -15.66 4.56
C SER A 144 -7.34 -15.04 5.97
N ASP A 145 -6.16 -14.75 6.48
CA ASP A 145 -5.97 -14.12 7.78
C ASP A 145 -4.68 -13.27 7.84
N PHE A 146 -4.53 -12.54 8.95
CA PHE A 146 -3.39 -11.63 9.18
C PHE A 146 -2.07 -12.38 9.22
N LYS A 147 -2.00 -13.49 9.98
CA LYS A 147 -0.78 -14.28 10.19
C LYS A 147 -0.25 -14.81 8.86
N ASP A 148 -1.12 -15.45 8.10
CA ASP A 148 -0.74 -16.06 6.82
C ASP A 148 -0.33 -14.99 5.80
N CYS A 149 -0.95 -13.80 5.81
CA CYS A 149 -0.57 -12.68 4.97
C CYS A 149 0.86 -12.21 5.27
N VAL A 150 1.19 -11.99 6.54
CA VAL A 150 2.53 -11.57 6.95
C VAL A 150 3.57 -12.64 6.64
N LEU A 151 3.29 -13.91 6.98
CA LEU A 151 4.21 -15.01 6.70
C LEU A 151 4.43 -15.22 5.20
N LYS A 152 3.38 -15.09 4.38
CA LYS A 152 3.50 -15.16 2.92
C LYS A 152 4.42 -14.04 2.41
N ALA A 153 4.29 -12.82 2.90
CA ALA A 153 5.12 -11.69 2.52
C ALA A 153 6.60 -11.90 2.90
N VAL A 154 6.87 -12.38 4.12
CA VAL A 154 8.24 -12.73 4.56
C VAL A 154 8.85 -13.82 3.67
N ASN A 155 8.06 -14.83 3.28
CA ASN A 155 8.53 -15.97 2.50
C ASN A 155 8.73 -15.69 1.00
N LEU A 156 8.41 -14.49 0.50
CA LEU A 156 8.78 -14.06 -0.85
C LEU A 156 10.29 -13.84 -0.99
N GLY A 157 11.01 -13.60 0.11
CA GLY A 157 12.45 -13.34 0.09
C GLY A 157 12.79 -11.86 -0.19
N HIS A 158 14.04 -11.59 -0.50
CA HIS A 158 14.58 -10.26 -0.80
C HIS A 158 14.34 -9.22 0.32
N ASP A 159 13.48 -8.23 0.12
CA ASP A 159 13.15 -7.18 1.09
C ASP A 159 11.96 -7.60 1.97
N THR A 160 12.19 -8.60 2.80
CA THR A 160 11.14 -9.33 3.54
C THR A 160 10.45 -8.49 4.61
N ASP A 161 11.21 -7.71 5.36
CA ASP A 161 10.70 -6.87 6.45
C ASP A 161 9.83 -5.73 5.93
N THR A 162 10.26 -5.07 4.86
CA THR A 162 9.49 -3.99 4.21
C THR A 162 8.22 -4.52 3.57
N THR A 163 8.32 -5.63 2.80
CA THR A 163 7.15 -6.24 2.16
C THR A 163 6.13 -6.70 3.20
N ALA A 164 6.61 -7.32 4.29
CA ALA A 164 5.74 -7.75 5.40
C ALA A 164 5.13 -6.58 6.16
N ALA A 165 5.84 -5.45 6.33
CA ALA A 165 5.28 -4.25 6.95
C ALA A 165 4.14 -3.66 6.12
N ILE A 166 4.31 -3.57 4.78
CA ILE A 166 3.29 -3.05 3.87
C ILE A 166 2.06 -3.97 3.84
N ALA A 167 2.26 -5.28 3.64
CA ALA A 167 1.19 -6.28 3.59
C ALA A 167 0.46 -6.40 4.93
N GLY A 168 1.22 -6.49 6.03
CA GLY A 168 0.68 -6.58 7.39
C GLY A 168 -0.13 -5.34 7.78
N GLY A 169 0.27 -4.16 7.32
CA GLY A 169 -0.50 -2.94 7.50
C GLY A 169 -1.90 -3.05 6.88
N LEU A 170 -2.00 -3.49 5.62
CA LEU A 170 -3.29 -3.69 4.95
C LEU A 170 -4.11 -4.83 5.59
N ALA A 171 -3.45 -5.94 5.92
CA ALA A 171 -4.08 -7.08 6.61
C ALA A 171 -4.64 -6.66 7.98
N GLY A 172 -3.88 -5.86 8.74
CA GLY A 172 -4.33 -5.32 10.03
C GLY A 172 -5.55 -4.41 9.91
N ILE A 173 -5.63 -3.59 8.86
CA ILE A 173 -6.81 -2.77 8.57
C ILE A 173 -8.01 -3.65 8.25
N TYR A 174 -7.84 -4.68 7.44
CA TYR A 174 -8.97 -5.54 7.00
C TYR A 174 -9.41 -6.53 8.08
N TYR A 175 -8.48 -7.31 8.66
CA TYR A 175 -8.79 -8.35 9.65
C TYR A 175 -8.94 -7.81 11.08
N GLY A 176 -8.32 -6.68 11.39
CA GLY A 176 -8.37 -6.02 12.69
C GLY A 176 -7.29 -6.47 13.67
N TYR A 177 -7.10 -5.67 14.73
CA TYR A 177 -6.06 -5.90 15.75
C TYR A 177 -6.12 -7.29 16.41
N LYS A 178 -7.33 -7.80 16.67
CA LYS A 178 -7.52 -9.10 17.32
C LYS A 178 -7.09 -10.30 16.46
N SER A 179 -6.82 -10.10 15.18
CA SER A 179 -6.30 -11.14 14.28
C SER A 179 -4.78 -11.32 14.38
N ILE A 180 -4.09 -10.40 15.05
CA ILE A 180 -2.65 -10.49 15.29
C ILE A 180 -2.39 -11.60 16.31
N PRO A 181 -1.52 -12.60 16.05
CA PRO A 181 -1.22 -13.64 17.00
C PRO A 181 -0.70 -13.09 18.33
N GLU A 182 -1.29 -13.54 19.44
CA GLU A 182 -0.97 -13.02 20.78
C GLU A 182 0.54 -13.15 21.09
N HIS A 183 1.13 -14.29 20.77
CA HIS A 183 2.56 -14.52 20.99
C HIS A 183 3.47 -13.56 20.20
N TRP A 184 3.03 -12.97 19.07
CA TRP A 184 3.78 -11.93 18.39
C TRP A 184 3.75 -10.61 19.18
N LEU A 185 2.59 -10.29 19.77
CA LEU A 185 2.45 -9.08 20.60
C LEU A 185 3.28 -9.15 21.87
N GLU A 186 3.46 -10.36 22.46
CA GLU A 186 4.26 -10.58 23.65
C GLU A 186 5.76 -10.33 23.41
N ILE A 187 6.25 -10.61 22.18
CA ILE A 187 7.66 -10.42 21.81
C ILE A 187 8.00 -8.94 21.60
N ILE A 188 7.03 -8.08 21.33
CA ILE A 188 7.25 -6.65 21.14
C ILE A 188 7.62 -6.01 22.47
N ILE A 189 8.89 -5.64 22.64
CA ILE A 189 9.49 -5.14 23.89
C ILE A 189 8.92 -3.78 24.32
N ARG A 190 8.36 -3.00 23.40
CA ARG A 190 7.72 -1.70 23.69
C ARG A 190 6.35 -1.67 23.05
N ARG A 191 5.33 -1.80 23.86
CA ARG A 191 3.92 -1.65 23.49
C ARG A 191 3.48 -0.19 23.61
#